data_b4e17fea235c0b4d8070122ade9be172
#
_entry.id   b4e17fea235c0b4d8070122ade9be172
#
_cell.length_a   1.000
_cell.length_b   1.000
_cell.length_c   1.000
_cell.angle_alpha   90.00
_cell.angle_beta   90.00
_cell.angle_gamma   90.00
#
_symmetry.space_group_name_H-M   'P 1'
#
loop_
_entity.id
_entity.type
_entity.pdbx_description
1 polymer ?
#
loop_
_entity_poly.entity_id
_entity_poly.type
_entity_poly.pdbx_seq_one_letter_code
_entity_poly.pdbx_strand_id
1 'polypeptide(L)'
;MNESNYKVITRILTKMKEGQFSTELFEDAYNITKKILQDGIYYTEPDILKKALKISVKVREYIIQVMKNGANVNYDRLAELAEKFLLLEAPYLFDSYMQYLEKDRPVRERFYLPRRKKLKVIVDSLQEIIDDELDELFISLPPRVGKTTLLLFFVTWVIGRDSEKSNLYSAYSDIVTSAFYNGIIEIISDELTYAWKKVFPNNKLVRTNAKDGTMDINRKKRYHSLTSRSLYGTLNGACDCNGILIADDLISGIEEAMNKDRLAGAWLKVANNLLPRAKEQAKKIWIGTRWSLIDPIGGRIKGV
;
A
#
# COMPACT_ATOMS: atom_id res chain seq x y z
N MET A 1 -20.13 19.96 14.03
CA MET A 1 -20.02 20.40 12.61
C MET A 1 -19.95 19.22 11.64
N ASN A 2 -19.30 18.15 12.02
CA ASN A 2 -19.01 16.97 11.15
C ASN A 2 -20.23 16.07 10.90
N GLU A 3 -21.09 15.86 11.89
CA GLU A 3 -22.31 15.06 11.72
C GLU A 3 -23.25 15.68 10.68
N SER A 4 -23.29 17.02 10.58
CA SER A 4 -24.04 17.75 9.57
C SER A 4 -23.49 17.48 8.16
N ASN A 5 -22.16 17.53 7.96
CA ASN A 5 -21.54 17.27 6.66
C ASN A 5 -21.76 15.81 6.21
N TYR A 6 -21.67 14.84 7.15
CA TYR A 6 -21.95 13.44 6.86
C TYR A 6 -23.41 13.21 6.45
N LYS A 7 -24.37 13.85 7.10
CA LYS A 7 -25.80 13.78 6.71
C LYS A 7 -26.03 14.36 5.30
N VAL A 8 -25.36 15.47 4.96
CA VAL A 8 -25.48 16.09 3.63
C VAL A 8 -24.91 15.17 2.55
N ILE A 9 -23.71 14.62 2.72
CA ILE A 9 -23.11 13.74 1.70
C ILE A 9 -23.92 12.45 1.52
N THR A 10 -24.51 11.91 2.58
CA THR A 10 -25.40 10.74 2.51
C THR A 10 -26.64 11.08 1.69
N ARG A 11 -27.22 12.28 1.86
CA ARG A 11 -28.38 12.73 1.06
C ARG A 11 -28.02 12.90 -0.42
N ILE A 12 -26.83 13.45 -0.72
CA ILE A 12 -26.32 13.56 -2.09
C ILE A 12 -26.20 12.17 -2.71
N LEU A 13 -25.61 11.19 -1.99
CA LEU A 13 -25.49 9.83 -2.48
C LEU A 13 -26.87 9.17 -2.73
N THR A 14 -27.87 9.45 -1.91
CA THR A 14 -29.24 8.97 -2.13
C THR A 14 -29.80 9.48 -3.45
N LYS A 15 -29.67 10.80 -3.74
CA LYS A 15 -30.08 11.38 -5.04
C LYS A 15 -29.38 10.69 -6.22
N MET A 16 -28.08 10.41 -6.10
CA MET A 16 -27.33 9.69 -7.15
C MET A 16 -27.84 8.27 -7.35
N LYS A 17 -28.23 7.56 -6.28
CA LYS A 17 -28.85 6.22 -6.38
C LYS A 17 -30.20 6.25 -7.10
N GLU A 18 -30.92 7.35 -7.02
CA GLU A 18 -32.18 7.60 -7.72
C GLU A 18 -31.97 8.05 -9.17
N GLY A 19 -30.71 8.07 -9.66
CA GLY A 19 -30.37 8.44 -11.03
C GLY A 19 -30.26 9.94 -11.28
N GLN A 20 -30.24 10.76 -10.22
CA GLN A 20 -30.06 12.20 -10.35
C GLN A 20 -28.55 12.50 -10.41
N PHE A 21 -28.05 12.84 -11.61
CA PHE A 21 -26.65 13.16 -11.83
C PHE A 21 -26.51 14.58 -12.41
N SER A 22 -25.68 15.41 -11.78
CA SER A 22 -25.21 16.68 -12.33
C SER A 22 -23.77 16.94 -11.92
N THR A 23 -23.06 17.76 -12.68
CA THR A 23 -21.68 18.14 -12.35
C THR A 23 -21.61 18.85 -11.00
N GLU A 24 -22.57 19.74 -10.73
CA GLU A 24 -22.68 20.49 -9.47
C GLU A 24 -22.87 19.54 -8.29
N LEU A 25 -23.70 18.52 -8.42
CA LEU A 25 -23.94 17.53 -7.38
C LEU A 25 -22.65 16.71 -7.06
N PHE A 26 -21.85 16.38 -8.07
CA PHE A 26 -20.57 15.74 -7.89
C PHE A 26 -19.52 16.66 -7.24
N GLU A 27 -19.50 17.94 -7.60
CA GLU A 27 -18.63 18.96 -6.98
C GLU A 27 -18.99 19.20 -5.52
N ASP A 28 -20.26 19.30 -5.20
CA ASP A 28 -20.73 19.39 -3.81
C ASP A 28 -20.29 18.18 -2.99
N ALA A 29 -20.46 16.99 -3.54
CA ALA A 29 -19.97 15.75 -2.90
C ALA A 29 -18.45 15.79 -2.65
N TYR A 30 -17.67 16.26 -3.63
CA TYR A 30 -16.23 16.42 -3.47
C TYR A 30 -15.88 17.39 -2.35
N ASN A 31 -16.47 18.58 -2.37
CA ASN A 31 -16.17 19.63 -1.40
C ASN A 31 -16.50 19.21 0.03
N ILE A 32 -17.64 18.53 0.21
CA ILE A 32 -18.05 18.01 1.53
C ILE A 32 -17.12 16.87 1.99
N THR A 33 -16.79 15.94 1.10
CA THR A 33 -15.87 14.84 1.44
C THR A 33 -14.49 15.41 1.83
N LYS A 34 -13.97 16.35 1.02
CA LYS A 34 -12.70 17.02 1.31
C LYS A 34 -12.71 17.69 2.69
N LYS A 35 -13.79 18.38 3.03
CA LYS A 35 -13.95 19.02 4.33
C LYS A 35 -13.97 18.00 5.47
N ILE A 36 -14.72 16.90 5.33
CA ILE A 36 -14.75 15.82 6.31
C ILE A 36 -13.34 15.24 6.55
N LEU A 37 -12.55 15.03 5.49
CA LEU A 37 -11.21 14.46 5.61
C LEU A 37 -10.17 15.44 6.16
N GLN A 38 -10.34 16.76 5.93
CA GLN A 38 -9.44 17.80 6.41
C GLN A 38 -9.67 18.20 7.88
N ASP A 39 -10.88 18.03 8.42
CA ASP A 39 -11.25 18.45 9.77
C ASP A 39 -10.64 17.61 10.91
N GLY A 40 -9.63 16.78 10.63
CA GLY A 40 -8.90 16.01 11.66
C GLY A 40 -9.70 14.87 12.28
N ILE A 41 -10.84 14.51 11.73
CA ILE A 41 -11.73 13.40 12.16
C ILE A 41 -11.00 12.05 12.19
N TYR A 42 -9.91 11.93 11.46
CA TYR A 42 -9.09 10.72 11.41
C TYR A 42 -8.70 10.21 12.78
N TYR A 43 -8.43 11.11 13.73
CA TYR A 43 -8.00 10.73 15.09
C TYR A 43 -9.15 10.59 16.10
N THR A 44 -10.31 11.18 15.82
CA THR A 44 -11.42 11.24 16.79
C THR A 44 -12.59 10.32 16.44
N GLU A 45 -12.83 10.08 15.14
CA GLU A 45 -14.00 9.33 14.68
C GLU A 45 -13.68 8.46 13.44
N PRO A 46 -12.91 7.34 13.60
CA PRO A 46 -12.47 6.51 12.49
C PRO A 46 -13.63 5.92 11.66
N ASP A 47 -14.77 5.67 12.28
CA ASP A 47 -15.97 5.16 11.58
C ASP A 47 -16.57 6.17 10.61
N ILE A 48 -16.57 7.46 10.97
CA ILE A 48 -17.04 8.52 10.08
C ILE A 48 -16.08 8.64 8.89
N LEU A 49 -14.78 8.56 9.12
CA LEU A 49 -13.79 8.55 8.06
C LEU A 49 -14.01 7.38 7.09
N LYS A 50 -14.11 6.15 7.61
CA LYS A 50 -14.36 4.95 6.80
C LYS A 50 -15.64 5.09 5.96
N LYS A 51 -16.72 5.61 6.55
CA LYS A 51 -17.98 5.86 5.84
C LYS A 51 -17.84 6.95 4.77
N ALA A 52 -17.16 8.06 5.08
CA ALA A 52 -16.93 9.13 4.13
C ALA A 52 -16.10 8.66 2.92
N LEU A 53 -15.05 7.87 3.15
CA LEU A 53 -14.24 7.27 2.09
C LEU A 53 -15.06 6.29 1.21
N LYS A 54 -15.90 5.46 1.81
CA LYS A 54 -16.81 4.57 1.05
C LYS A 54 -17.76 5.37 0.16
N ILE A 55 -18.29 6.49 0.65
CA ILE A 55 -19.13 7.37 -0.14
C ILE A 55 -18.32 8.04 -1.26
N SER A 56 -17.13 8.52 -0.97
CA SER A 56 -16.21 9.11 -1.95
C SER A 56 -15.97 8.18 -3.13
N VAL A 57 -15.55 6.95 -2.85
CA VAL A 57 -15.35 5.91 -3.87
C VAL A 57 -16.63 5.70 -4.70
N LYS A 58 -17.79 5.65 -4.04
CA LYS A 58 -19.07 5.44 -4.72
C LYS A 58 -19.44 6.59 -5.64
N VAL A 59 -19.24 7.83 -5.20
CA VAL A 59 -19.46 9.01 -6.04
C VAL A 59 -18.54 8.99 -7.26
N ARG A 60 -17.26 8.67 -7.07
CA ARG A 60 -16.29 8.53 -8.17
C ARG A 60 -16.71 7.43 -9.17
N GLU A 61 -17.24 6.30 -8.69
CA GLU A 61 -17.79 5.25 -9.55
C GLU A 61 -18.98 5.76 -10.38
N TYR A 62 -19.86 6.56 -9.81
CA TYR A 62 -20.96 7.19 -10.56
C TYR A 62 -20.44 8.19 -11.61
N ILE A 63 -19.45 9.00 -11.30
CA ILE A 63 -18.80 9.87 -12.29
C ILE A 63 -18.28 9.06 -13.47
N ILE A 64 -17.56 7.98 -13.21
CA ILE A 64 -17.03 7.09 -14.26
C ILE A 64 -18.16 6.43 -15.07
N GLN A 65 -19.25 6.05 -14.41
CA GLN A 65 -20.42 5.47 -15.07
C GLN A 65 -21.10 6.49 -16.00
N VAL A 66 -21.29 7.72 -15.55
CA VAL A 66 -21.87 8.82 -16.36
C VAL A 66 -20.97 9.11 -17.57
N MET A 67 -19.65 9.17 -17.40
CA MET A 67 -18.70 9.34 -18.51
C MET A 67 -18.79 8.21 -19.54
N LYS A 68 -18.98 6.97 -19.12
CA LYS A 68 -19.10 5.81 -20.02
C LYS A 68 -20.40 5.79 -20.81
N ASN A 69 -21.48 6.29 -20.24
CA ASN A 69 -22.81 6.27 -20.85
C ASN A 69 -23.04 7.39 -21.89
N GLY A 70 -22.09 8.30 -22.05
CA GLY A 70 -21.96 9.15 -23.25
C GLY A 70 -23.00 10.24 -23.45
N ALA A 71 -23.86 10.56 -22.49
CA ALA A 71 -24.90 11.56 -22.68
C ALA A 71 -24.44 12.96 -22.27
N ASN A 72 -24.37 13.90 -23.22
CA ASN A 72 -24.32 15.39 -23.04
C ASN A 72 -23.63 15.93 -21.78
N VAL A 73 -22.49 15.35 -21.38
CA VAL A 73 -21.75 15.75 -20.18
C VAL A 73 -20.42 16.41 -20.57
N ASN A 74 -20.00 17.36 -19.78
CA ASN A 74 -18.65 17.91 -19.91
C ASN A 74 -17.62 16.85 -19.44
N TYR A 75 -17.13 16.05 -20.39
CA TYR A 75 -16.25 14.92 -20.15
C TYR A 75 -14.97 15.33 -19.42
N ASP A 76 -14.33 16.43 -19.84
CA ASP A 76 -13.07 16.91 -19.27
C ASP A 76 -13.23 17.31 -17.80
N ARG A 77 -14.31 18.00 -17.46
CA ARG A 77 -14.61 18.41 -16.08
C ARG A 77 -14.92 17.22 -15.18
N LEU A 78 -15.61 16.21 -15.68
CA LEU A 78 -15.89 14.99 -14.94
C LEU A 78 -14.61 14.14 -14.76
N ALA A 79 -13.74 14.06 -15.76
CA ALA A 79 -12.47 13.39 -15.67
C ALA A 79 -11.56 14.05 -14.63
N GLU A 80 -11.45 15.38 -14.65
CA GLU A 80 -10.72 16.15 -13.64
C GLU A 80 -11.29 15.91 -12.23
N LEU A 81 -12.60 15.88 -12.08
CA LEU A 81 -13.25 15.65 -10.81
C LEU A 81 -13.02 14.23 -10.29
N ALA A 82 -13.10 13.22 -11.16
CA ALA A 82 -12.76 11.84 -10.82
C ALA A 82 -11.30 11.71 -10.35
N GLU A 83 -10.37 12.41 -10.98
CA GLU A 83 -8.97 12.48 -10.55
C GLU A 83 -8.82 13.16 -9.19
N LYS A 84 -9.54 14.26 -8.94
CA LYS A 84 -9.55 14.95 -7.62
C LYS A 84 -10.06 14.02 -6.51
N PHE A 85 -11.11 13.24 -6.75
CA PHE A 85 -11.57 12.22 -5.80
C PHE A 85 -10.51 11.16 -5.54
N LEU A 86 -9.87 10.68 -6.61
CA LEU A 86 -8.83 9.66 -6.51
C LEU A 86 -7.63 10.15 -5.67
N LEU A 87 -7.20 11.41 -5.88
CA LEU A 87 -6.15 12.03 -5.06
C LEU A 87 -6.59 12.19 -3.59
N LEU A 88 -7.84 12.58 -3.36
CA LEU A 88 -8.39 12.75 -2.02
C LEU A 88 -8.41 11.41 -1.23
N GLU A 89 -8.70 10.30 -1.93
CA GLU A 89 -8.76 8.95 -1.40
C GLU A 89 -7.36 8.32 -1.21
N ALA A 90 -6.41 8.64 -2.09
CA ALA A 90 -5.11 7.98 -2.18
C ALA A 90 -4.30 7.90 -0.87
N PRO A 91 -4.27 8.92 0.01
CA PRO A 91 -3.58 8.82 1.29
C PRO A 91 -4.20 7.77 2.24
N TYR A 92 -5.46 7.42 2.06
CA TYR A 92 -6.23 6.56 2.96
C TYR A 92 -6.52 5.17 2.42
N LEU A 93 -6.69 5.04 1.09
CA LEU A 93 -7.08 3.82 0.41
C LEU A 93 -5.99 3.35 -0.53
N PHE A 94 -5.46 2.16 -0.29
CA PHE A 94 -4.38 1.59 -1.10
C PHE A 94 -4.79 1.35 -2.56
N ASP A 95 -6.03 0.91 -2.81
CA ASP A 95 -6.57 0.78 -4.17
C ASP A 95 -6.57 2.11 -4.94
N SER A 96 -7.00 3.20 -4.29
CA SER A 96 -7.01 4.53 -4.88
C SER A 96 -5.60 5.09 -5.06
N TYR A 97 -4.70 4.83 -4.10
CA TYR A 97 -3.29 5.19 -4.21
C TYR A 97 -2.64 4.58 -5.44
N MET A 98 -2.77 3.27 -5.66
CA MET A 98 -2.17 2.60 -6.81
C MET A 98 -2.71 3.10 -8.15
N GLN A 99 -4.00 3.45 -8.22
CA GLN A 99 -4.59 4.05 -9.41
C GLN A 99 -4.00 5.45 -9.67
N TYR A 100 -3.83 6.25 -8.61
CA TYR A 100 -3.32 7.62 -8.72
C TYR A 100 -1.81 7.66 -8.96
N LEU A 101 -1.06 6.75 -8.34
CA LEU A 101 0.40 6.70 -8.43
C LEU A 101 0.91 6.63 -9.87
N GLU A 102 0.23 5.86 -10.72
CA GLU A 102 0.59 5.63 -12.12
C GLU A 102 -0.24 6.47 -13.11
N LYS A 103 -0.98 7.49 -12.64
CA LYS A 103 -1.93 8.22 -13.50
C LYS A 103 -1.29 8.88 -14.72
N ASP A 104 -0.07 9.39 -14.55
CA ASP A 104 0.68 10.10 -15.59
C ASP A 104 1.47 9.14 -16.52
N ARG A 105 1.54 7.83 -16.19
CA ARG A 105 2.20 6.83 -17.05
C ARG A 105 1.36 6.47 -18.27
N PRO A 106 2.01 6.15 -19.39
CA PRO A 106 1.31 5.57 -20.54
C PRO A 106 0.49 4.34 -20.13
N VAL A 107 -0.72 4.21 -20.64
CA VAL A 107 -1.67 3.13 -20.26
C VAL A 107 -1.05 1.74 -20.36
N ARG A 108 -0.25 1.49 -21.40
CA ARG A 108 0.45 0.20 -21.65
C ARG A 108 1.51 -0.13 -20.58
N GLU A 109 2.02 0.88 -19.88
CA GLU A 109 3.09 0.76 -18.88
C GLU A 109 2.55 0.71 -17.46
N ARG A 110 1.25 0.95 -17.27
CA ARG A 110 0.61 0.88 -15.96
C ARG A 110 0.56 -0.56 -15.47
N PHE A 111 0.99 -0.75 -14.24
CA PHE A 111 0.97 -2.05 -13.59
C PHE A 111 -0.42 -2.43 -13.07
N TYR A 112 -1.03 -1.54 -12.28
CA TYR A 112 -2.20 -1.90 -11.47
C TYR A 112 -3.50 -1.96 -12.26
N LEU A 113 -3.85 -0.91 -13.01
CA LEU A 113 -5.17 -0.84 -13.66
C LEU A 113 -5.48 -2.04 -14.55
N PRO A 114 -4.55 -2.58 -15.38
CA PRO A 114 -4.82 -3.77 -16.17
C PRO A 114 -5.02 -5.05 -15.33
N ARG A 115 -4.49 -5.07 -14.11
CA ARG A 115 -4.51 -6.22 -13.20
C ARG A 115 -5.46 -6.05 -12.02
N ARG A 116 -6.08 -4.88 -11.87
CA ARG A 116 -6.88 -4.50 -10.70
C ARG A 116 -7.90 -5.57 -10.32
N LYS A 117 -8.66 -6.09 -11.29
CA LYS A 117 -9.67 -7.12 -11.01
C LYS A 117 -9.09 -8.38 -10.36
N LYS A 118 -7.86 -8.78 -10.74
CA LYS A 118 -7.18 -9.97 -10.21
C LYS A 118 -6.49 -9.70 -8.87
N LEU A 119 -5.93 -8.50 -8.70
CA LEU A 119 -5.16 -8.13 -7.51
C LEU A 119 -6.02 -7.55 -6.39
N LYS A 120 -7.28 -7.17 -6.67
CA LYS A 120 -8.14 -6.44 -5.72
C LYS A 120 -8.28 -7.15 -4.36
N VAL A 121 -8.43 -8.47 -4.35
CA VAL A 121 -8.53 -9.25 -3.10
C VAL A 121 -7.28 -9.06 -2.24
N ILE A 122 -6.08 -9.11 -2.85
CA ILE A 122 -4.82 -8.93 -2.13
C ILE A 122 -4.67 -7.49 -1.65
N VAL A 123 -5.07 -6.54 -2.49
CA VAL A 123 -5.05 -5.11 -2.16
C VAL A 123 -5.96 -4.81 -0.98
N ASP A 124 -7.14 -5.44 -0.92
CA ASP A 124 -8.07 -5.28 0.20
C ASP A 124 -7.48 -5.90 1.49
N SER A 125 -6.87 -7.09 1.42
CA SER A 125 -6.21 -7.69 2.59
C SER A 125 -4.99 -6.87 3.06
N LEU A 126 -4.24 -6.23 2.16
CA LEU A 126 -3.18 -5.29 2.52
C LEU A 126 -3.75 -4.02 3.18
N GLN A 127 -4.94 -3.57 2.76
CA GLN A 127 -5.66 -2.48 3.43
C GLN A 127 -6.07 -2.89 4.86
N GLU A 128 -6.60 -4.10 5.06
CA GLU A 128 -7.01 -4.63 6.37
C GLU A 128 -5.85 -4.69 7.37
N ILE A 129 -4.62 -5.00 6.92
CA ILE A 129 -3.39 -4.91 7.73
C ILE A 129 -3.18 -3.48 8.27
N ILE A 130 -3.37 -2.48 7.42
CA ILE A 130 -3.15 -1.07 7.77
C ILE A 130 -4.30 -0.51 8.61
N ASP A 131 -5.49 -1.04 8.45
CA ASP A 131 -6.69 -0.66 9.21
C ASP A 131 -6.79 -1.37 10.57
N ASP A 132 -5.73 -2.09 10.99
CA ASP A 132 -5.64 -2.87 12.23
C ASP A 132 -6.70 -4.00 12.34
N GLU A 133 -7.22 -4.47 11.20
CA GLU A 133 -8.16 -5.59 11.15
C GLU A 133 -7.43 -6.94 11.09
N LEU A 134 -6.15 -6.95 10.66
CA LEU A 134 -5.26 -8.11 10.63
C LEU A 134 -3.90 -7.77 11.24
N ASP A 135 -3.29 -8.72 11.93
CA ASP A 135 -1.93 -8.60 12.47
C ASP A 135 -0.89 -9.28 11.59
N GLU A 136 -1.31 -10.29 10.85
CA GLU A 136 -0.43 -11.10 10.01
C GLU A 136 -1.17 -11.56 8.74
N LEU A 137 -0.49 -11.47 7.59
CA LEU A 137 -1.05 -11.80 6.29
C LEU A 137 -0.12 -12.72 5.51
N PHE A 138 -0.68 -13.80 4.96
CA PHE A 138 0.04 -14.76 4.11
C PHE A 138 -0.48 -14.69 2.69
N ILE A 139 0.41 -14.37 1.75
CA ILE A 139 0.09 -14.22 0.33
C ILE A 139 0.90 -15.23 -0.48
N SER A 140 0.22 -16.16 -1.12
CA SER A 140 0.85 -17.10 -2.05
C SER A 140 0.43 -16.79 -3.48
N LEU A 141 1.40 -16.44 -4.32
CA LEU A 141 1.18 -16.08 -5.72
C LEU A 141 2.21 -16.78 -6.61
N PRO A 142 1.81 -17.19 -7.82
CA PRO A 142 2.74 -17.74 -8.78
C PRO A 142 3.80 -16.70 -9.20
N PRO A 143 4.93 -17.11 -9.77
CA PRO A 143 5.91 -16.21 -10.33
C PRO A 143 5.33 -15.31 -11.42
N ARG A 144 5.92 -14.12 -11.62
CA ARG A 144 5.60 -13.16 -12.70
C ARG A 144 4.20 -12.52 -12.67
N VAL A 145 3.48 -12.62 -11.57
CA VAL A 145 2.19 -11.90 -11.39
C VAL A 145 2.36 -10.47 -10.89
N GLY A 146 3.60 -10.05 -10.58
CA GLY A 146 3.92 -8.69 -10.12
C GLY A 146 3.94 -8.52 -8.61
N LYS A 147 4.27 -9.56 -7.83
CA LYS A 147 4.41 -9.51 -6.36
C LYS A 147 5.27 -8.33 -5.90
N THR A 148 6.49 -8.24 -6.43
CA THR A 148 7.46 -7.21 -6.04
C THR A 148 6.95 -5.81 -6.35
N THR A 149 6.35 -5.58 -7.52
CA THR A 149 5.77 -4.27 -7.88
C THR A 149 4.62 -3.89 -6.94
N LEU A 150 3.77 -4.85 -6.58
CA LEU A 150 2.69 -4.64 -5.62
C LEU A 150 3.26 -4.22 -4.25
N LEU A 151 4.32 -4.89 -3.79
CA LEU A 151 4.99 -4.56 -2.53
C LEU A 151 5.70 -3.21 -2.58
N LEU A 152 6.32 -2.84 -3.71
CA LEU A 152 6.91 -1.50 -3.89
C LEU A 152 5.86 -0.41 -3.71
N PHE A 153 4.69 -0.56 -4.34
CA PHE A 153 3.60 0.39 -4.18
C PHE A 153 3.05 0.40 -2.76
N PHE A 154 2.92 -0.77 -2.13
CA PHE A 154 2.44 -0.87 -0.77
C PHE A 154 3.38 -0.21 0.23
N VAL A 155 4.67 -0.48 0.16
CA VAL A 155 5.67 0.09 1.10
C VAL A 155 5.79 1.61 0.92
N THR A 156 5.78 2.12 -0.32
CA THR A 156 5.81 3.56 -0.55
C THR A 156 4.55 4.25 -0.01
N TRP A 157 3.39 3.60 -0.09
CA TRP A 157 2.17 4.11 0.52
C TRP A 157 2.22 4.12 2.05
N VAL A 158 2.66 3.02 2.66
CA VAL A 158 2.78 2.92 4.12
C VAL A 158 3.73 3.97 4.69
N ILE A 159 4.92 4.12 4.10
CA ILE A 159 5.90 5.10 4.52
C ILE A 159 5.39 6.54 4.30
N GLY A 160 4.64 6.75 3.23
CA GLY A 160 4.01 8.04 2.94
C GLY A 160 2.96 8.43 3.99
N ARG A 161 2.20 7.47 4.49
CA ARG A 161 1.17 7.67 5.53
C ARG A 161 1.74 7.93 6.91
N ASP A 162 2.77 7.18 7.28
CA ASP A 162 3.38 7.28 8.62
C ASP A 162 4.90 7.12 8.52
N SER A 163 5.58 8.25 8.38
CA SER A 163 7.03 8.30 8.31
C SER A 163 7.72 8.06 9.65
N GLU A 164 6.98 8.04 10.76
CA GLU A 164 7.52 7.83 12.11
C GLU A 164 7.82 6.36 12.39
N LYS A 165 7.14 5.44 11.73
CA LYS A 165 7.36 4.02 11.87
C LYS A 165 8.61 3.54 11.15
N SER A 166 9.20 2.46 11.67
CA SER A 166 10.32 1.76 11.07
C SER A 166 9.81 0.47 10.43
N ASN A 167 10.08 0.28 9.15
CA ASN A 167 9.63 -0.86 8.36
C ASN A 167 10.81 -1.71 7.92
N LEU A 168 10.61 -3.02 7.81
CA LEU A 168 11.64 -3.98 7.42
C LEU A 168 11.13 -4.83 6.24
N TYR A 169 11.89 -4.82 5.16
CA TYR A 169 11.73 -5.74 4.04
C TYR A 169 12.88 -6.74 4.03
N SER A 170 12.57 -8.03 3.90
CA SER A 170 13.56 -9.09 3.81
C SER A 170 13.21 -10.09 2.72
N ALA A 171 14.22 -10.55 1.99
CA ALA A 171 14.14 -11.57 0.95
C ALA A 171 15.35 -12.52 1.04
N TYR A 172 15.40 -13.55 0.18
CA TYR A 172 16.45 -14.57 0.21
C TYR A 172 17.84 -14.04 -0.15
N SER A 173 17.99 -12.95 -0.88
CA SER A 173 19.32 -12.45 -1.31
C SER A 173 19.47 -10.94 -1.28
N ASP A 174 20.74 -10.48 -1.18
CA ASP A 174 21.08 -9.05 -1.20
C ASP A 174 20.76 -8.40 -2.56
N ILE A 175 20.83 -9.16 -3.66
CA ILE A 175 20.48 -8.66 -5.00
C ILE A 175 19.00 -8.27 -5.02
N VAL A 176 18.12 -9.12 -4.50
CA VAL A 176 16.67 -8.87 -4.48
C VAL A 176 16.34 -7.69 -3.57
N THR A 177 16.93 -7.64 -2.37
CA THR A 177 16.68 -6.54 -1.42
C THR A 177 17.23 -5.20 -1.92
N SER A 178 18.39 -5.20 -2.61
CA SER A 178 18.92 -3.99 -3.25
C SER A 178 18.04 -3.51 -4.41
N ALA A 179 17.54 -4.42 -5.24
CA ALA A 179 16.60 -4.08 -6.32
C ALA A 179 15.30 -3.50 -5.76
N PHE A 180 14.77 -4.08 -4.67
CA PHE A 180 13.60 -3.56 -3.97
C PHE A 180 13.83 -2.15 -3.42
N TYR A 181 14.94 -1.94 -2.72
CA TYR A 181 15.34 -0.64 -2.20
C TYR A 181 15.40 0.42 -3.31
N ASN A 182 16.08 0.10 -4.42
CA ASN A 182 16.19 1.02 -5.55
C ASN A 182 14.83 1.36 -6.16
N GLY A 183 13.92 0.37 -6.27
CA GLY A 183 12.55 0.61 -6.74
C GLY A 183 11.74 1.53 -5.80
N ILE A 184 11.93 1.43 -4.49
CA ILE A 184 11.32 2.38 -3.53
C ILE A 184 11.85 3.79 -3.75
N ILE A 185 13.17 3.96 -3.88
CA ILE A 185 13.79 5.27 -4.14
C ILE A 185 13.28 5.86 -5.45
N GLU A 186 13.20 5.06 -6.52
CA GLU A 186 12.66 5.47 -7.81
C GLU A 186 11.23 6.03 -7.68
N ILE A 187 10.32 5.27 -7.07
CA ILE A 187 8.91 5.70 -6.91
C ILE A 187 8.79 7.02 -6.13
N ILE A 188 9.62 7.20 -5.11
CA ILE A 188 9.57 8.40 -4.25
C ILE A 188 10.20 9.62 -4.94
N SER A 189 11.22 9.42 -5.77
CA SER A 189 12.07 10.48 -6.33
C SER A 189 11.73 10.86 -7.76
N ASP A 190 11.18 9.94 -8.57
CA ASP A 190 10.81 10.20 -9.97
C ASP A 190 9.38 10.77 -10.06
N GLU A 191 9.28 12.10 -9.95
CA GLU A 191 8.01 12.83 -10.03
C GLU A 191 7.42 12.88 -11.46
N LEU A 192 8.17 12.49 -12.48
CA LEU A 192 7.67 12.43 -13.86
C LEU A 192 6.88 11.15 -14.12
N THR A 193 7.34 10.04 -13.52
CA THR A 193 6.74 8.71 -13.73
C THR A 193 5.69 8.39 -12.67
N TYR A 194 5.92 8.82 -11.43
CA TYR A 194 5.09 8.47 -10.30
C TYR A 194 4.56 9.69 -9.56
N ALA A 195 3.27 9.66 -9.22
CA ALA A 195 2.61 10.76 -8.53
C ALA A 195 2.74 10.69 -6.99
N TRP A 196 3.79 10.01 -6.44
CA TRP A 196 3.95 9.83 -4.99
C TRP A 196 3.99 11.17 -4.25
N LYS A 197 4.75 12.11 -4.76
CA LYS A 197 4.89 13.45 -4.16
C LYS A 197 3.59 14.25 -4.19
N LYS A 198 2.71 14.01 -5.17
CA LYS A 198 1.37 14.63 -5.22
C LYS A 198 0.46 14.08 -4.14
N VAL A 199 0.58 12.78 -3.80
CA VAL A 199 -0.20 12.15 -2.71
C VAL A 199 0.33 12.57 -1.33
N PHE A 200 1.65 12.66 -1.18
CA PHE A 200 2.33 12.96 0.09
C PHE A 200 3.21 14.22 -0.04
N PRO A 201 2.64 15.42 -0.27
CA PRO A 201 3.40 16.63 -0.61
C PRO A 201 4.34 17.10 0.50
N ASN A 202 4.02 16.80 1.75
CA ASN A 202 4.81 17.23 2.92
C ASN A 202 5.97 16.29 3.25
N ASN A 203 6.01 15.09 2.65
CA ASN A 203 7.06 14.12 2.91
C ASN A 203 8.34 14.44 2.14
N LYS A 204 9.48 14.30 2.83
CA LYS A 204 10.81 14.57 2.27
C LYS A 204 11.73 13.41 2.53
N LEU A 205 12.44 12.96 1.48
CA LEU A 205 13.53 12.00 1.61
C LEU A 205 14.74 12.73 2.22
N VAL A 206 15.10 12.37 3.45
CA VAL A 206 16.14 13.10 4.23
C VAL A 206 17.45 12.32 4.40
N ARG A 207 17.41 11.01 4.18
CA ARG A 207 18.60 10.16 4.21
C ARG A 207 18.41 8.93 3.34
N THR A 208 19.47 8.56 2.61
CA THR A 208 19.55 7.32 1.82
C THR A 208 20.91 6.68 2.04
N ASN A 209 20.94 5.36 2.11
CA ASN A 209 22.18 4.58 2.11
C ASN A 209 21.94 3.27 1.33
N ALA A 210 22.30 3.27 0.07
CA ALA A 210 22.11 2.13 -0.81
C ALA A 210 22.92 0.90 -0.39
N LYS A 211 24.12 1.09 0.19
CA LYS A 211 24.97 0.01 0.67
C LYS A 211 24.31 -0.77 1.81
N ASP A 212 23.66 -0.05 2.71
CA ASP A 212 22.98 -0.65 3.86
C ASP A 212 21.50 -0.90 3.62
N GLY A 213 20.97 -0.54 2.44
CA GLY A 213 19.56 -0.69 2.08
C GLY A 213 18.62 0.11 3.00
N THR A 214 19.04 1.33 3.43
CA THR A 214 18.29 2.11 4.41
C THR A 214 17.91 3.49 3.90
N MET A 215 16.73 3.97 4.28
CA MET A 215 16.25 5.32 3.97
C MET A 215 15.37 5.89 5.07
N ASP A 216 15.33 7.24 5.13
CA ASP A 216 14.47 7.98 6.05
C ASP A 216 13.65 9.04 5.32
N ILE A 217 12.37 9.10 5.72
CA ILE A 217 11.43 10.16 5.34
C ILE A 217 11.18 11.05 6.55
N ASN A 218 11.26 12.36 6.37
CA ASN A 218 10.99 13.45 7.33
C ASN A 218 11.89 13.47 8.58
N ARG A 219 12.44 12.34 8.99
CA ARG A 219 13.17 12.18 10.26
C ARG A 219 14.48 11.43 10.07
N LYS A 220 15.40 11.60 11.04
CA LYS A 220 16.62 10.80 11.15
C LYS A 220 16.60 10.14 12.53
N LYS A 221 16.23 8.88 12.61
CA LYS A 221 16.24 8.07 13.84
C LYS A 221 17.25 6.94 13.73
N ARG A 222 17.50 6.27 14.87
CA ARG A 222 18.36 5.09 14.92
C ARG A 222 17.84 3.98 13.98
N TYR A 223 16.53 3.74 13.99
CA TYR A 223 15.88 2.78 13.10
C TYR A 223 15.17 3.53 11.97
N HIS A 224 15.49 3.15 10.75
CA HIS A 224 15.13 3.84 9.52
C HIS A 224 13.64 3.70 9.18
N SER A 225 13.11 4.61 8.38
CA SER A 225 11.75 4.50 7.82
C SER A 225 11.60 3.23 6.98
N LEU A 226 12.68 2.82 6.28
CA LEU A 226 12.80 1.52 5.63
C LEU A 226 14.19 0.96 5.84
N THR A 227 14.27 -0.33 6.17
CA THR A 227 15.46 -1.17 6.07
C THR A 227 15.14 -2.33 5.13
N SER A 228 15.96 -2.54 4.09
CA SER A 228 15.85 -3.61 3.11
C SER A 228 17.10 -4.48 3.19
N ARG A 229 16.98 -5.70 3.75
CA ARG A 229 18.13 -6.61 3.96
C ARG A 229 17.74 -8.06 3.74
N SER A 230 18.69 -8.84 3.20
CA SER A 230 18.44 -10.27 3.01
C SER A 230 18.35 -11.02 4.33
N LEU A 231 17.67 -12.16 4.30
CA LEU A 231 17.52 -13.07 5.44
C LEU A 231 18.88 -13.53 5.99
N TYR A 232 19.87 -13.67 5.10
CA TYR A 232 21.23 -14.11 5.43
C TYR A 232 22.18 -12.95 5.74
N GLY A 233 21.74 -11.71 5.59
CA GLY A 233 22.48 -10.51 5.98
C GLY A 233 22.47 -10.24 7.48
N THR A 234 23.21 -9.21 7.90
CA THR A 234 23.24 -8.80 9.31
C THR A 234 21.98 -8.04 9.68
N LEU A 235 21.09 -8.69 10.41
CA LEU A 235 19.83 -8.11 10.94
C LEU A 235 19.99 -7.67 12.41
N ASN A 236 20.78 -8.43 13.20
CA ASN A 236 20.95 -8.19 14.63
C ASN A 236 21.60 -6.84 14.92
N GLY A 237 20.92 -5.99 15.71
CA GLY A 237 21.37 -4.65 16.06
C GLY A 237 21.28 -3.60 14.94
N ALA A 238 21.05 -4.03 13.68
CA ALA A 238 20.99 -3.13 12.52
C ALA A 238 19.59 -2.55 12.26
N CYS A 239 18.55 -3.28 12.64
CA CYS A 239 17.15 -2.85 12.42
C CYS A 239 16.24 -3.24 13.58
N ASP A 240 15.16 -2.50 13.70
CA ASP A 240 14.04 -2.74 14.59
C ASP A 240 12.77 -2.27 13.87
N CYS A 241 11.71 -3.04 13.89
CA CYS A 241 10.50 -2.81 13.13
C CYS A 241 9.31 -2.63 14.07
N ASN A 242 8.71 -1.45 14.06
CA ASN A 242 7.45 -1.16 14.76
C ASN A 242 6.30 -0.83 13.81
N GLY A 243 6.57 -0.82 12.51
CA GLY A 243 5.60 -0.69 11.43
C GLY A 243 5.25 -2.04 10.82
N ILE A 244 5.78 -2.30 9.61
CA ILE A 244 5.50 -3.52 8.87
C ILE A 244 6.81 -4.29 8.62
N LEU A 245 6.80 -5.58 8.95
CA LEU A 245 7.80 -6.55 8.52
C LEU A 245 7.26 -7.31 7.31
N ILE A 246 8.01 -7.28 6.21
CA ILE A 246 7.70 -8.00 4.97
C ILE A 246 8.77 -9.08 4.74
N ALA A 247 8.32 -10.32 4.62
CA ALA A 247 9.12 -11.47 4.25
C ALA A 247 8.74 -11.91 2.84
N ASP A 248 9.58 -11.58 1.85
CA ASP A 248 9.31 -11.82 0.42
C ASP A 248 10.22 -12.90 -0.13
N ASP A 249 9.64 -13.95 -0.73
CA ASP A 249 10.36 -15.07 -1.35
C ASP A 249 11.65 -15.47 -0.59
N LEU A 250 11.50 -15.98 0.66
CA LEU A 250 12.63 -16.25 1.58
C LEU A 250 13.50 -17.44 1.16
N ILE A 251 13.14 -18.14 0.09
CA ILE A 251 13.92 -19.21 -0.53
C ILE A 251 14.08 -18.93 -2.02
N SER A 252 15.22 -19.35 -2.58
CA SER A 252 15.60 -18.98 -3.96
C SER A 252 14.81 -19.69 -5.06
N GLY A 253 14.13 -20.80 -4.74
CA GLY A 253 13.32 -21.56 -5.70
C GLY A 253 13.23 -23.05 -5.38
N ILE A 254 12.84 -23.83 -6.40
CA ILE A 254 12.51 -25.26 -6.25
C ILE A 254 13.71 -26.11 -5.77
N GLU A 255 14.92 -25.81 -6.21
CA GLU A 255 16.12 -26.58 -5.82
C GLU A 255 16.38 -26.45 -4.31
N GLU A 256 16.25 -25.26 -3.75
CA GLU A 256 16.34 -25.04 -2.31
C GLU A 256 15.16 -25.68 -1.58
N ALA A 257 13.95 -25.59 -2.15
CA ALA A 257 12.74 -26.17 -1.57
C ALA A 257 12.76 -27.72 -1.50
N MET A 258 13.55 -28.39 -2.33
CA MET A 258 13.75 -29.85 -2.28
C MET A 258 14.74 -30.28 -1.18
N ASN A 259 15.51 -29.36 -0.61
CA ASN A 259 16.49 -29.66 0.42
C ASN A 259 15.94 -29.32 1.81
N LYS A 260 15.59 -30.36 2.59
CA LYS A 260 15.00 -30.18 3.93
C LYS A 260 15.91 -29.45 4.91
N ASP A 261 17.22 -29.65 4.84
CA ASP A 261 18.18 -29.02 5.75
C ASP A 261 18.31 -27.53 5.45
N ARG A 262 18.29 -27.16 4.16
CA ARG A 262 18.26 -25.74 3.75
C ARG A 262 16.96 -25.06 4.19
N LEU A 263 15.81 -25.71 4.05
CA LEU A 263 14.54 -25.16 4.53
C LEU A 263 14.52 -25.00 6.05
N ALA A 264 15.05 -25.99 6.80
CA ALA A 264 15.19 -25.89 8.24
C ALA A 264 16.14 -24.74 8.64
N GLY A 265 17.27 -24.60 7.93
CA GLY A 265 18.22 -23.50 8.13
C GLY A 265 17.59 -22.13 7.84
N ALA A 266 16.81 -22.01 6.76
CA ALA A 266 16.08 -20.78 6.45
C ALA A 266 15.06 -20.44 7.54
N TRP A 267 14.31 -21.44 8.03
CA TRP A 267 13.39 -21.24 9.15
C TRP A 267 14.08 -20.80 10.44
N LEU A 268 15.22 -21.41 10.80
CA LEU A 268 16.01 -20.99 11.96
C LEU A 268 16.46 -19.51 11.83
N LYS A 269 16.83 -19.06 10.63
CA LYS A 269 17.16 -17.66 10.37
C LYS A 269 15.93 -16.74 10.54
N VAL A 270 14.78 -17.18 10.06
CA VAL A 270 13.52 -16.44 10.26
C VAL A 270 13.21 -16.33 11.75
N ALA A 271 13.21 -17.46 12.48
CA ALA A 271 12.82 -17.49 13.89
C ALA A 271 13.79 -16.70 14.80
N ASN A 272 15.10 -16.81 14.54
CA ASN A 272 16.11 -16.24 15.43
C ASN A 272 16.61 -14.84 15.02
N ASN A 273 16.55 -14.50 13.74
CA ASN A 273 17.11 -13.22 13.25
C ASN A 273 16.06 -12.25 12.74
N LEU A 274 15.04 -12.72 11.99
CA LEU A 274 14.04 -11.85 11.36
C LEU A 274 12.90 -11.50 12.32
N LEU A 275 12.22 -12.50 12.85
CA LEU A 275 11.05 -12.29 13.73
C LEU A 275 11.37 -11.47 14.98
N PRO A 276 12.52 -11.64 15.67
CA PRO A 276 12.87 -10.81 16.82
C PRO A 276 13.09 -9.33 16.49
N ARG A 277 13.12 -8.94 15.19
CA ARG A 277 13.18 -7.52 14.77
C ARG A 277 11.81 -6.86 14.79
N ALA A 278 10.73 -7.63 14.70
CA ALA A 278 9.37 -7.11 14.81
C ALA A 278 8.99 -6.87 16.26
N LYS A 279 8.63 -5.65 16.61
CA LYS A 279 7.98 -5.34 17.90
C LYS A 279 6.58 -5.92 17.95
N GLU A 280 6.01 -6.01 19.14
CA GLU A 280 4.70 -6.61 19.37
C GLU A 280 3.61 -6.02 18.45
N GLN A 281 3.59 -4.70 18.29
CA GLN A 281 2.61 -4.01 17.45
C GLN A 281 2.93 -4.05 15.93
N ALA A 282 4.09 -4.61 15.52
CA ALA A 282 4.45 -4.64 14.11
C ALA A 282 3.62 -5.66 13.35
N LYS A 283 3.04 -5.21 12.23
CA LYS A 283 2.31 -6.08 11.31
C LYS A 283 3.27 -6.93 10.49
N LYS A 284 2.87 -8.15 10.13
CA LYS A 284 3.72 -9.09 9.41
C LYS A 284 3.05 -9.51 8.11
N ILE A 285 3.80 -9.45 7.01
CA ILE A 285 3.35 -9.85 5.69
C ILE A 285 4.34 -10.88 5.14
N TRP A 286 3.83 -12.05 4.83
CA TRP A 286 4.54 -13.13 4.20
C TRP A 286 4.04 -13.26 2.77
N ILE A 287 4.92 -13.04 1.82
CA ILE A 287 4.55 -13.15 0.42
C ILE A 287 5.57 -14.01 -0.31
N GLY A 288 5.11 -14.88 -1.19
CA GLY A 288 6.02 -15.74 -1.92
C GLY A 288 5.32 -16.75 -2.79
N THR A 289 6.14 -17.50 -3.54
CA THR A 289 5.70 -18.71 -4.21
C THR A 289 5.88 -19.88 -3.25
N ARG A 290 4.80 -20.59 -2.97
CA ARG A 290 4.85 -21.80 -2.12
C ARG A 290 5.44 -22.95 -2.92
N TRP A 291 6.62 -23.39 -2.50
CA TRP A 291 7.34 -24.51 -3.11
C TRP A 291 7.22 -25.79 -2.29
N SER A 292 6.97 -25.66 -0.98
CA SER A 292 6.91 -26.77 -0.05
C SER A 292 5.99 -26.46 1.13
N LEU A 293 5.42 -27.50 1.76
CA LEU A 293 4.63 -27.34 3.00
C LEU A 293 5.51 -27.01 4.22
N ILE A 294 6.82 -27.19 4.12
CA ILE A 294 7.80 -26.90 5.17
C ILE A 294 8.73 -25.73 4.81
N ASP A 295 8.39 -24.95 3.79
CA ASP A 295 9.08 -23.68 3.52
C ASP A 295 8.88 -22.68 4.69
N PRO A 296 9.63 -21.57 4.78
CA PRO A 296 9.52 -20.63 5.91
C PRO A 296 8.10 -20.12 6.18
N ILE A 297 7.28 -19.91 5.13
CA ILE A 297 5.85 -19.56 5.28
C ILE A 297 5.09 -20.72 5.92
N GLY A 298 5.33 -21.98 5.47
CA GLY A 298 4.73 -23.18 6.04
C GLY A 298 5.12 -23.41 7.49
N GLY A 299 6.37 -23.16 7.86
CA GLY A 299 6.85 -23.18 9.22
C GLY A 299 6.09 -22.19 10.09
N ARG A 300 5.93 -20.94 9.62
CA ARG A 300 5.20 -19.90 10.36
C ARG A 300 3.72 -20.24 10.57
N ILE A 301 3.04 -20.76 9.53
CA ILE A 301 1.62 -21.15 9.62
C ILE A 301 1.41 -22.28 10.63
N LYS A 302 2.34 -23.22 10.72
CA LYS A 302 2.24 -24.37 11.65
C LYS A 302 2.62 -24.03 13.08
N GLY A 303 3.20 -22.85 13.34
CA GLY A 303 3.64 -22.44 14.67
C GLY A 303 4.84 -23.26 15.21
N VAL A 304 5.64 -23.82 14.32
CA VAL A 304 6.84 -24.62 14.68
C VAL A 304 8.03 -23.70 14.89
#